data_5127d671d8413d77bf46d4fe483c7ec0
#
_entry.id   5127d671d8413d77bf46d4fe483c7ec0
#
_cell.length_a   1.000
_cell.length_b   1.000
_cell.length_c   1.000
_cell.angle_alpha   90.00
_cell.angle_beta   90.00
_cell.angle_gamma   90.00
#
_symmetry.space_group_name_H-M   'P 1'
#
loop_
_entity.id
_entity.type
_entity.pdbx_description
1 polymer ?
#
loop_
_entity_poly.entity_id
_entity_poly.type
_entity_poly.pdbx_seq_one_letter_code
_entity_poly.pdbx_strand_id
1 'polypeptide(L)'
;MSIHLTFNNIRNSKAVSEHVHHVFEELIKITDDKYPFHVNLNKVTEESYHVGINCCYKSKHLSSKADHQNLYKALAKGIDSMKIQVIRKAEKVRN
;
A
#
# COMPACT_ATOMS: atom_id res chain seq x y z
N MET A 1 1.75 14.36 3.85
CA MET A 1 1.85 12.88 3.77
C MET A 1 0.99 12.34 2.66
N SER A 2 1.55 11.43 1.92
CA SER A 2 0.97 11.01 0.65
C SER A 2 0.29 9.65 0.71
N ILE A 3 -0.37 9.34 1.82
CA ILE A 3 -1.11 8.09 1.96
C ILE A 3 -2.58 8.39 2.20
N HIS A 4 -3.43 7.83 1.36
CA HIS A 4 -4.88 7.94 1.48
C HIS A 4 -5.44 6.58 1.85
N LEU A 5 -5.97 6.46 3.06
CA LEU A 5 -6.53 5.21 3.57
C LEU A 5 -8.04 5.18 3.41
N THR A 6 -8.56 4.06 2.93
CA THR A 6 -9.99 3.81 2.85
C THR A 6 -10.30 2.53 3.59
N PHE A 7 -11.24 2.58 4.53
CA PHE A 7 -11.67 1.42 5.30
C PHE A 7 -13.06 0.99 4.83
N ASN A 8 -13.16 -0.27 4.39
CA ASN A 8 -14.44 -0.85 3.94
C ASN A 8 -14.76 -2.06 4.81
N ASN A 9 -15.90 -2.03 5.48
CA ASN A 9 -16.33 -3.10 6.38
C ASN A 9 -15.34 -3.37 7.53
N ILE A 10 -14.47 -2.41 7.80
CA ILE A 10 -13.50 -2.45 8.89
C ILE A 10 -13.65 -1.15 9.66
N ARG A 11 -13.65 -1.25 10.99
CA ARG A 11 -13.69 -0.05 11.83
C ARG A 11 -12.40 0.74 11.63
N ASN A 12 -12.54 2.05 11.41
CA ASN A 12 -11.39 2.93 11.32
C ASN A 12 -10.61 2.86 12.63
N SER A 13 -9.33 2.52 12.54
CA SER A 13 -8.46 2.30 13.69
C SER A 13 -7.21 3.15 13.59
N LYS A 14 -6.92 3.90 14.65
CA LYS A 14 -5.71 4.69 14.73
C LYS A 14 -4.47 3.79 14.69
N ALA A 15 -4.53 2.64 15.38
CA ALA A 15 -3.42 1.68 15.39
C ALA A 15 -3.11 1.16 13.99
N VAL A 16 -4.12 0.84 13.20
CA VAL A 16 -3.93 0.39 11.82
C VAL A 16 -3.34 1.51 10.98
N SER A 17 -3.87 2.73 11.13
CA SER A 17 -3.39 3.89 10.38
C SER A 17 -1.90 4.15 10.67
N GLU A 18 -1.51 4.12 11.94
CA GLU A 18 -0.11 4.31 12.32
C GLU A 18 0.78 3.22 11.77
N HIS A 19 0.30 1.98 11.79
CA HIS A 19 1.06 0.86 11.23
C HIS A 19 1.27 1.03 9.73
N VAL A 20 0.23 1.44 9.00
CA VAL A 20 0.34 1.69 7.56
C VAL A 20 1.38 2.77 7.28
N HIS A 21 1.31 3.89 8.00
CA HIS A 21 2.29 4.96 7.82
C HIS A 21 3.71 4.49 8.09
N HIS A 22 3.88 3.67 9.11
CA HIS A 22 5.20 3.13 9.46
C HIS A 22 5.77 2.24 8.36
N VAL A 23 4.97 1.30 7.84
CA VAL A 23 5.45 0.36 6.83
C VAL A 23 5.64 1.00 5.46
N PHE A 24 4.99 2.15 5.20
CA PHE A 24 5.17 2.88 3.96
C PHE A 24 6.33 3.87 3.98
N GLU A 25 7.00 4.07 5.11
CA GLU A 25 8.09 5.04 5.21
C GLU A 25 9.15 4.86 4.13
N GLU A 26 9.57 3.62 3.88
CA GLU A 26 10.59 3.34 2.88
C GLU A 26 10.12 3.69 1.47
N LEU A 27 8.87 3.37 1.13
CA LEU A 27 8.30 3.71 -0.17
C LEU A 27 8.19 5.22 -0.34
N ILE A 28 7.81 5.93 0.71
CA ILE A 28 7.72 7.38 0.67
C ILE A 28 9.09 7.98 0.38
N LYS A 29 10.14 7.45 0.99
CA LYS A 29 11.51 7.90 0.75
C LYS A 29 11.95 7.64 -0.69
N ILE A 30 11.66 6.46 -1.22
CA ILE A 30 12.03 6.10 -2.59
C ILE A 30 11.35 7.04 -3.60
N THR A 31 10.12 7.45 -3.33
CA THR A 31 9.35 8.32 -4.23
C THR A 31 9.46 9.80 -3.89
N ASP A 32 10.30 10.16 -2.92
CA ASP A 32 10.47 11.54 -2.45
C ASP A 32 9.17 12.20 -1.98
N ASP A 33 8.22 11.39 -1.52
CA ASP A 33 6.91 11.86 -1.04
C ASP A 33 6.15 12.69 -2.09
N LYS A 34 6.41 12.45 -3.38
CA LYS A 34 5.77 13.18 -4.46
C LYS A 34 4.55 12.49 -5.05
N TYR A 35 4.38 11.22 -4.77
CA TYR A 35 3.34 10.40 -5.38
C TYR A 35 2.44 9.80 -4.31
N PRO A 36 1.14 10.12 -4.32
CA PRO A 36 0.24 9.57 -3.29
C PRO A 36 -0.03 8.09 -3.48
N PHE A 37 -0.10 7.38 -2.36
CA PHE A 37 -0.49 5.98 -2.34
C PHE A 37 -1.93 5.88 -1.85
N HIS A 38 -2.75 5.18 -2.59
CA HIS A 38 -4.13 4.92 -2.20
C HIS A 38 -4.23 3.51 -1.68
N VAL A 39 -4.57 3.36 -0.41
CA VAL A 39 -4.62 2.07 0.26
C VAL A 39 -6.06 1.77 0.66
N ASN A 40 -6.61 0.69 0.12
CA ASN A 40 -7.94 0.23 0.45
C ASN A 40 -7.86 -1.01 1.32
N LEU A 41 -8.46 -0.94 2.49
CA LEU A 41 -8.51 -2.03 3.45
C LEU A 41 -9.96 -2.53 3.50
N ASN A 42 -10.19 -3.79 3.16
CA ASN A 42 -11.53 -4.34 3.08
C ASN A 42 -11.61 -5.68 3.81
N LYS A 43 -12.63 -5.82 4.65
CA LYS A 43 -12.95 -7.09 5.27
C LYS A 43 -13.95 -7.81 4.37
N VAL A 44 -13.49 -8.85 3.69
CA VAL A 44 -14.31 -9.59 2.71
C VAL A 44 -15.25 -10.58 3.39
N THR A 45 -14.72 -11.33 4.37
CA THR A 45 -15.50 -12.26 5.17
C THR A 45 -15.08 -12.13 6.62
N GLU A 46 -15.69 -12.91 7.52
CA GLU A 46 -15.31 -12.91 8.93
C GLU A 46 -13.84 -13.27 9.15
N GLU A 47 -13.25 -14.00 8.21
CA GLU A 47 -11.88 -14.50 8.35
C GLU A 47 -10.93 -14.04 7.26
N SER A 48 -11.33 -13.07 6.43
CA SER A 48 -10.51 -12.69 5.28
C SER A 48 -10.49 -11.19 5.09
N TYR A 49 -9.29 -10.64 4.88
CA TYR A 49 -9.07 -9.23 4.58
C TYR A 49 -8.44 -9.09 3.22
N HIS A 50 -8.84 -8.05 2.50
CA HIS A 50 -8.28 -7.70 1.20
C HIS A 50 -7.62 -6.34 1.29
N VAL A 51 -6.40 -6.22 0.78
CA VAL A 51 -5.68 -4.96 0.73
C VAL A 51 -5.36 -4.64 -0.72
N GLY A 52 -5.75 -3.44 -1.16
CA GLY A 52 -5.41 -2.94 -2.49
C GLY A 52 -4.58 -1.68 -2.35
N ILE A 53 -3.49 -1.58 -3.07
CA ILE A 53 -2.61 -0.41 -3.06
C ILE A 53 -2.44 0.09 -4.48
N ASN A 54 -2.65 1.39 -4.70
CA ASN A 54 -2.54 2.01 -6.01
C ASN A 54 -1.66 3.25 -5.92
N CYS A 55 -0.86 3.46 -6.93
CA CYS A 55 0.00 4.62 -7.03
C CYS A 55 0.29 4.95 -8.49
N CYS A 56 0.21 6.24 -8.86
CA CYS A 56 0.66 6.70 -10.16
C CYS A 56 2.09 7.20 -10.00
N TYR A 57 3.05 6.38 -10.33
CA TYR A 57 4.46 6.69 -10.18
C TYR A 57 5.11 6.92 -11.54
N LYS A 58 5.64 8.12 -11.74
CA LYS A 58 6.30 8.52 -13.00
C LYS A 58 5.45 8.21 -14.22
N SER A 59 4.21 8.66 -14.19
CA SER A 59 3.23 8.53 -15.26
C SER A 59 2.76 7.09 -15.53
N LYS A 60 3.10 6.16 -14.65
CA LYS A 60 2.62 4.79 -14.77
C LYS A 60 1.80 4.41 -13.56
N HIS A 61 0.63 3.81 -13.80
CA HIS A 61 -0.22 3.31 -12.72
C HIS A 61 0.30 1.98 -12.22
N LEU A 62 0.66 1.94 -10.94
CA LEU A 62 1.11 0.73 -10.27
C LEU A 62 0.02 0.29 -9.31
N SER A 63 -0.19 -1.01 -9.21
CA SER A 63 -1.16 -1.54 -8.25
C SER A 63 -0.68 -2.89 -7.70
N SER A 64 -1.10 -3.16 -6.47
CA SER A 64 -0.87 -4.45 -5.84
C SER A 64 -2.07 -4.83 -5.02
N LYS A 65 -2.27 -6.13 -4.83
CA LYS A 65 -3.39 -6.66 -4.08
C LYS A 65 -2.91 -7.83 -3.25
N ALA A 66 -3.50 -8.00 -2.08
CA ALA A 66 -3.17 -9.13 -1.21
C ALA A 66 -4.39 -9.52 -0.40
N ASP A 67 -4.53 -10.80 -0.14
CA ASP A 67 -5.59 -11.35 0.70
C ASP A 67 -4.97 -12.21 1.79
N HIS A 68 -5.46 -12.08 3.01
CA HIS A 68 -4.98 -12.88 4.12
C HIS A 68 -6.01 -12.86 5.25
N GLN A 69 -5.95 -13.84 6.12
CA GLN A 69 -6.78 -13.88 7.30
C GLN A 69 -6.37 -12.81 8.32
N ASN A 70 -5.13 -12.37 8.26
CA ASN A 70 -4.59 -11.34 9.14
C ASN A 70 -4.35 -10.05 8.34
N LEU A 71 -4.97 -8.95 8.79
CA LEU A 71 -4.88 -7.66 8.10
C LEU A 71 -3.43 -7.18 7.96
N TYR A 72 -2.64 -7.30 9.01
CA TYR A 72 -1.24 -6.84 8.97
C TYR A 72 -0.40 -7.66 8.00
N LYS A 73 -0.66 -8.96 7.89
CA LYS A 73 0.03 -9.81 6.92
C LYS A 73 -0.40 -9.51 5.48
N ALA A 74 -1.67 -9.19 5.28
CA ALA A 74 -2.16 -8.75 3.97
C ALA A 74 -1.47 -7.46 3.56
N LEU A 75 -1.35 -6.51 4.49
CA LEU A 75 -0.64 -5.25 4.26
C LEU A 75 0.82 -5.50 3.87
N ALA A 76 1.51 -6.36 4.61
CA ALA A 76 2.91 -6.67 4.34
C ALA A 76 3.09 -7.24 2.93
N LYS A 77 2.24 -8.16 2.53
CA LYS A 77 2.29 -8.74 1.19
C LYS A 77 2.04 -7.71 0.10
N GLY A 78 1.02 -6.85 0.28
CA GLY A 78 0.70 -5.80 -0.66
C GLY A 78 1.82 -4.79 -0.80
N ILE A 79 2.42 -4.40 0.32
CA ILE A 79 3.52 -3.46 0.34
C ILE A 79 4.76 -4.03 -0.32
N ASP A 80 5.09 -5.30 -0.07
CA ASP A 80 6.24 -5.94 -0.70
C ASP A 80 6.08 -5.96 -2.22
N SER A 81 4.90 -6.28 -2.70
CA SER A 81 4.62 -6.27 -4.14
C SER A 81 4.74 -4.86 -4.72
N MET A 82 4.17 -3.87 -4.05
CA MET A 82 4.24 -2.48 -4.51
C MET A 82 5.68 -1.99 -4.51
N LYS A 83 6.46 -2.33 -3.48
CA LYS A 83 7.85 -1.95 -3.36
C LYS A 83 8.68 -2.46 -4.54
N ILE A 84 8.46 -3.72 -4.94
CA ILE A 84 9.15 -4.29 -6.09
C ILE A 84 8.81 -3.52 -7.35
N GLN A 85 7.55 -3.18 -7.56
CA GLN A 85 7.11 -2.42 -8.73
C GLN A 85 7.74 -1.03 -8.78
N VAL A 86 7.76 -0.34 -7.64
CA VAL A 86 8.34 1.01 -7.54
C VAL A 86 9.84 0.96 -7.83
N ILE A 87 10.55 0.01 -7.24
CA ILE A 87 11.99 -0.12 -7.43
C ILE A 87 12.32 -0.41 -8.89
N ARG A 88 11.59 -1.32 -9.53
CA ARG A 88 11.78 -1.64 -10.94
C ARG A 88 11.55 -0.43 -11.84
N LYS A 89 10.51 0.36 -11.53
CA LYS A 89 10.23 1.55 -12.31
C LYS A 89 11.33 2.59 -12.15
N ALA A 90 11.82 2.76 -10.92
CA ALA A 90 12.91 3.70 -10.66
C ALA A 90 14.18 3.30 -11.40
N GLU A 91 14.51 2.01 -11.43
CA GLU A 91 15.68 1.51 -12.14
C GLU A 91 15.57 1.74 -13.65
N LYS A 92 14.40 1.49 -14.24
CA LYS A 92 14.19 1.72 -15.67
C LYS A 92 14.38 3.18 -16.05
N VAL A 93 14.01 4.10 -15.17
CA VAL A 93 14.14 5.52 -15.46
C VAL A 93 15.61 5.96 -15.42
N ARG A 94 16.45 5.24 -14.71
CA ARG A 94 17.89 5.56 -14.62
C ARG A 94 18.63 5.23 -15.92
N ASN A 95 18.09 4.39 -16.74
CA ASN A 95 18.67 4.03 -18.01
C ASN A 95 18.15 4.97 -19.11
#